data_563363055e37a306319ccea54797e27f
#
_entry.id   563363055e37a306319ccea54797e27f
#
_cell.length_a   1.000
_cell.length_b   1.000
_cell.length_c   1.000
_cell.angle_alpha   90.00
_cell.angle_beta   90.00
_cell.angle_gamma   90.00
#
_symmetry.space_group_name_H-M   'P 1'
#
loop_
_entity.id
_entity.type
_entity.pdbx_description
1 polymer ?
#
loop_
_entity_poly.entity_id
_entity_poly.type
_entity_poly.pdbx_seq_one_letter_code
_entity_poly.pdbx_strand_id
1 'polypeptide(L)'
;EVIGVTSLKLVNSSIEGMGFAIKIEDAMKHVDELEKGNKIERPLLGISHVNATDTSTLRRYGVSFDSDITYGIAIVSVVDGSAADKAGLQKGDVIIKVNDDKVTNMAYLKYLLYKYKVGDTIEMTYIRGTKEMTTKVTLTENAE
;
A
#
# COMPACT_ATOMS: atom_id res chain seq x y z
N GLU A 1 28.55 -14.64 -4.12
CA GLU A 1 27.24 -14.42 -3.49
C GLU A 1 26.61 -13.16 -4.05
N VAL A 2 25.39 -13.23 -4.59
CA VAL A 2 24.65 -12.08 -5.10
C VAL A 2 23.77 -11.55 -3.97
N ILE A 3 23.93 -10.27 -3.61
CA ILE A 3 23.18 -9.65 -2.50
C ILE A 3 22.03 -8.75 -2.97
N GLY A 4 22.01 -8.39 -4.25
CA GLY A 4 20.96 -7.55 -4.82
C GLY A 4 21.10 -7.33 -6.32
N VAL A 5 20.03 -6.83 -6.93
CA VAL A 5 19.96 -6.47 -8.35
C VAL A 5 19.81 -4.96 -8.47
N THR A 6 20.76 -4.31 -9.15
CA THR A 6 20.69 -2.85 -9.38
C THR A 6 19.51 -2.51 -10.28
N SER A 7 18.64 -1.59 -9.88
CA SER A 7 17.42 -1.28 -10.61
C SER A 7 17.33 0.17 -11.07
N LEU A 8 17.83 1.12 -10.33
CA LEU A 8 17.67 2.54 -10.62
C LEU A 8 18.89 3.36 -10.16
N LYS A 9 19.29 4.33 -11.00
CA LYS A 9 20.21 5.39 -10.62
C LYS A 9 19.47 6.72 -10.63
N LEU A 10 19.45 7.43 -9.51
CA LEU A 10 18.99 8.81 -9.51
C LEU A 10 20.03 9.70 -10.20
N VAL A 11 19.61 10.32 -11.30
CA VAL A 11 20.38 11.34 -12.00
C VAL A 11 19.70 12.68 -11.76
N ASN A 12 20.22 13.44 -10.82
CA ASN A 12 19.82 14.82 -10.58
C ASN A 12 21.07 15.68 -10.53
N SER A 13 21.04 16.88 -11.07
CA SER A 13 22.19 17.81 -11.11
C SER A 13 22.78 18.15 -9.74
N SER A 14 22.05 17.88 -8.66
CA SER A 14 22.48 18.13 -7.28
C SER A 14 22.85 16.86 -6.49
N ILE A 15 22.67 15.66 -7.06
CA ILE A 15 22.86 14.39 -6.37
C ILE A 15 23.58 13.42 -7.28
N GLU A 16 24.86 13.18 -7.01
CA GLU A 16 25.66 12.15 -7.68
C GLU A 16 25.90 10.95 -6.76
N GLY A 17 25.96 9.76 -7.35
CA GLY A 17 26.39 8.54 -6.67
C GLY A 17 25.31 7.77 -5.90
N MET A 18 24.03 8.14 -5.97
CA MET A 18 22.96 7.34 -5.39
C MET A 18 22.42 6.31 -6.37
N GLY A 19 22.59 5.03 -6.05
CA GLY A 19 22.01 3.89 -6.74
C GLY A 19 21.10 3.08 -5.82
N PHE A 20 20.09 2.46 -6.38
CA PHE A 20 19.17 1.58 -5.67
C PHE A 20 19.29 0.16 -6.20
N ALA A 21 19.25 -0.79 -5.29
CA ALA A 21 19.22 -2.21 -5.62
C ALA A 21 18.01 -2.89 -4.93
N ILE A 22 17.40 -3.82 -5.64
CA ILE A 22 16.41 -4.73 -5.06
C ILE A 22 17.19 -5.81 -4.31
N LYS A 23 16.82 -6.08 -3.07
CA LYS A 23 17.44 -7.17 -2.29
C LYS A 23 17.22 -8.50 -2.99
N ILE A 24 18.24 -9.36 -2.97
CA ILE A 24 18.19 -10.65 -3.67
C ILE A 24 17.02 -11.53 -3.17
N GLU A 25 16.71 -11.48 -1.87
CA GLU A 25 15.60 -12.24 -1.29
C GLU A 25 14.24 -11.82 -1.86
N ASP A 26 14.08 -10.53 -2.18
CA ASP A 26 12.85 -10.02 -2.78
C ASP A 26 12.79 -10.34 -4.28
N ALA A 27 13.92 -10.31 -4.98
CA ALA A 27 14.00 -10.71 -6.39
C ALA A 27 13.71 -12.22 -6.56
N MET A 28 14.28 -13.06 -5.69
CA MET A 28 14.10 -14.53 -5.74
C MET A 28 12.66 -14.99 -5.55
N LYS A 29 11.82 -14.22 -4.84
CA LYS A 29 10.39 -14.55 -4.67
C LYS A 29 9.63 -14.65 -6.01
N HIS A 30 10.13 -13.99 -7.04
CA HIS A 30 9.47 -13.88 -8.34
C HIS A 30 10.20 -14.65 -9.46
N VAL A 31 11.37 -15.26 -9.17
CA VAL A 31 12.17 -15.94 -10.20
C VAL A 31 11.41 -17.09 -10.83
N ASP A 32 10.76 -17.94 -10.03
CA ASP A 32 10.01 -19.11 -10.53
C ASP A 32 8.87 -18.71 -11.48
N GLU A 33 8.20 -17.58 -11.18
CA GLU A 33 7.13 -17.05 -12.05
C GLU A 33 7.69 -16.46 -13.33
N LEU A 34 8.81 -15.74 -13.23
CA LEU A 34 9.49 -15.14 -14.39
C LEU A 34 10.07 -16.21 -15.32
N GLU A 35 10.65 -17.29 -14.78
CA GLU A 35 11.18 -18.42 -15.58
C GLU A 35 10.08 -19.14 -16.37
N LYS A 36 8.87 -19.20 -15.80
CA LYS A 36 7.68 -19.77 -16.49
C LYS A 36 7.05 -18.79 -17.49
N GLY A 37 7.57 -17.56 -17.59
CA GLY A 37 6.98 -16.50 -18.43
C GLY A 37 5.68 -15.93 -17.87
N ASN A 38 5.36 -16.17 -16.59
CA ASN A 38 4.16 -15.67 -15.96
C ASN A 38 4.31 -14.19 -15.62
N LYS A 39 3.18 -13.49 -15.65
CA LYS A 39 3.10 -12.09 -15.16
C LYS A 39 3.19 -12.08 -13.64
N ILE A 40 3.99 -11.18 -13.10
CA ILE A 40 4.02 -10.95 -11.64
C ILE A 40 2.75 -10.21 -11.26
N GLU A 41 1.84 -10.94 -10.61
CA GLU A 41 0.63 -10.38 -10.04
C GLU A 41 0.96 -9.59 -8.77
N ARG A 42 0.44 -8.37 -8.68
CA ARG A 42 0.65 -7.51 -7.51
C ARG A 42 -0.66 -7.35 -6.76
N PRO A 43 -0.67 -7.67 -5.46
CA PRO A 43 -1.87 -7.51 -4.67
C PRO A 43 -2.22 -6.02 -4.52
N LEU A 44 -3.49 -5.71 -4.74
CA LEU A 44 -4.03 -4.36 -4.66
C LEU A 44 -5.25 -4.31 -3.75
N LEU A 45 -5.51 -3.15 -3.20
CA LEU A 45 -6.70 -2.86 -2.39
C LEU A 45 -7.83 -2.26 -3.25
N GLY A 46 -7.49 -1.59 -4.35
CA GLY A 46 -8.46 -0.85 -5.16
C GLY A 46 -8.94 0.43 -4.49
N ILE A 47 -8.01 1.21 -3.93
CA ILE A 47 -8.28 2.50 -3.30
C ILE A 47 -7.45 3.61 -3.92
N SER A 48 -8.02 4.81 -4.00
CA SER A 48 -7.25 6.05 -4.10
C SER A 48 -7.02 6.60 -2.70
N HIS A 49 -5.82 7.07 -2.43
CA HIS A 49 -5.41 7.36 -1.06
C HIS A 49 -4.42 8.53 -0.98
N VAL A 50 -4.35 9.13 0.19
CA VAL A 50 -3.47 10.26 0.53
C VAL A 50 -2.90 10.01 1.92
N ASN A 51 -1.68 10.48 2.21
CA ASN A 51 -1.18 10.44 3.58
C ASN A 51 -2.12 11.23 4.50
N ALA A 52 -2.47 10.67 5.66
CA ALA A 52 -3.39 11.30 6.60
C ALA A 52 -2.90 12.68 7.11
N THR A 53 -1.59 12.92 7.02
CA THR A 53 -0.95 14.20 7.40
C THR A 53 -1.01 15.28 6.32
N ASP A 54 -1.37 14.94 5.07
CA ASP A 54 -1.52 15.92 3.98
C ASP A 54 -2.94 16.51 3.97
N THR A 55 -3.19 17.37 4.94
CA THR A 55 -4.49 18.04 5.15
C THR A 55 -4.94 18.87 3.96
N SER A 56 -3.99 19.41 3.18
CA SER A 56 -4.29 20.23 2.00
C SER A 56 -4.91 19.40 0.89
N THR A 57 -4.33 18.26 0.59
CA THR A 57 -4.84 17.32 -0.41
C THR A 57 -6.14 16.67 0.05
N LEU A 58 -6.24 16.26 1.33
CA LEU A 58 -7.46 15.69 1.91
C LEU A 58 -8.65 16.63 1.77
N ARG A 59 -8.47 17.94 2.10
CA ARG A 59 -9.50 18.95 1.94
C ARG A 59 -9.96 19.09 0.49
N ARG A 60 -9.05 18.99 -0.49
CA ARG A 60 -9.37 19.00 -1.93
C ARG A 60 -10.27 17.83 -2.33
N TYR A 61 -10.09 16.67 -1.72
CA TYR A 61 -10.93 15.48 -1.93
C TYR A 61 -12.20 15.45 -1.05
N GLY A 62 -12.43 16.49 -0.22
CA GLY A 62 -13.58 16.56 0.69
C GLY A 62 -13.52 15.47 1.77
N VAL A 63 -12.32 15.17 2.26
CA VAL A 63 -12.08 14.25 3.38
C VAL A 63 -11.63 15.09 4.56
N SER A 64 -12.32 14.93 5.69
CA SER A 64 -11.97 15.50 6.98
C SER A 64 -12.24 14.46 8.07
N PHE A 65 -11.44 14.48 9.11
CA PHE A 65 -11.63 13.64 10.28
C PHE A 65 -11.32 14.45 11.55
N ASP A 66 -12.08 14.18 12.62
CA ASP A 66 -12.04 14.92 13.88
C ASP A 66 -11.03 14.33 14.88
N SER A 67 -10.05 13.61 14.44
CA SER A 67 -9.07 12.97 15.32
C SER A 67 -7.67 13.53 15.08
N ASP A 68 -6.86 13.58 16.13
CA ASP A 68 -5.43 13.93 16.07
C ASP A 68 -4.62 12.83 15.38
N ILE A 69 -4.99 12.50 14.13
CA ILE A 69 -4.33 11.48 13.33
C ILE A 69 -3.01 12.05 12.83
N THR A 70 -1.90 11.54 13.36
CA THR A 70 -0.53 11.97 13.01
C THR A 70 0.17 11.03 12.03
N TYR A 71 -0.49 9.94 11.61
CA TYR A 71 0.05 8.94 10.68
C TYR A 71 -1.08 8.16 10.01
N GLY A 72 -0.75 7.36 9.02
CA GLY A 72 -1.71 6.52 8.32
C GLY A 72 -2.03 7.01 6.92
N ILE A 73 -2.94 6.29 6.28
CA ILE A 73 -3.36 6.51 4.89
C ILE A 73 -4.86 6.73 4.85
N ALA A 74 -5.28 7.92 4.46
CA ALA A 74 -6.68 8.25 4.28
C ALA A 74 -7.19 7.79 2.91
N ILE A 75 -8.33 7.13 2.89
CA ILE A 75 -9.01 6.69 1.66
C ILE A 75 -9.80 7.86 1.09
N VAL A 76 -9.52 8.24 -0.14
CA VAL A 76 -10.25 9.30 -0.86
C VAL A 76 -11.28 8.76 -1.84
N SER A 77 -11.08 7.55 -2.34
CA SER A 77 -12.09 6.78 -3.08
C SER A 77 -11.81 5.28 -3.00
N VAL A 78 -12.84 4.48 -3.19
CA VAL A 78 -12.78 3.02 -3.28
C VAL A 78 -13.32 2.63 -4.65
N VAL A 79 -12.67 1.67 -5.30
CA VAL A 79 -13.12 1.11 -6.59
C VAL A 79 -14.16 0.04 -6.32
N ASP A 80 -15.30 0.12 -6.98
CA ASP A 80 -16.39 -0.85 -6.84
C ASP A 80 -15.91 -2.27 -7.18
N GLY A 81 -16.32 -3.24 -6.36
CA GLY A 81 -15.93 -4.65 -6.52
C GLY A 81 -14.49 -4.97 -6.11
N SER A 82 -13.70 -3.99 -5.69
CA SER A 82 -12.31 -4.19 -5.23
C SER A 82 -12.23 -4.92 -3.89
N ALA A 83 -10.99 -5.27 -3.49
CA ALA A 83 -10.71 -5.86 -2.19
C ALA A 83 -11.18 -4.96 -1.02
N ALA A 84 -10.96 -3.65 -1.16
CA ALA A 84 -11.36 -2.67 -0.16
C ALA A 84 -12.88 -2.54 -0.06
N ASP A 85 -13.58 -2.51 -1.20
CA ASP A 85 -15.05 -2.44 -1.26
C ASP A 85 -15.68 -3.67 -0.60
N LYS A 86 -15.24 -4.87 -0.99
CA LYS A 86 -15.69 -6.14 -0.38
C LYS A 86 -15.43 -6.22 1.12
N ALA A 87 -14.39 -5.56 1.61
CA ALA A 87 -14.06 -5.47 3.02
C ALA A 87 -14.84 -4.37 3.77
N GLY A 88 -15.67 -3.59 3.07
CA GLY A 88 -16.47 -2.51 3.64
C GLY A 88 -15.70 -1.25 3.99
N LEU A 89 -14.50 -1.06 3.42
CA LEU A 89 -13.75 0.18 3.52
C LEU A 89 -14.42 1.28 2.71
N GLN A 90 -14.35 2.52 3.19
CA GLN A 90 -15.05 3.65 2.60
C GLN A 90 -14.16 4.90 2.52
N LYS A 91 -14.57 5.84 1.67
CA LYS A 91 -13.99 7.19 1.66
C LYS A 91 -14.05 7.81 3.06
N GLY A 92 -12.95 8.38 3.51
CA GLY A 92 -12.81 8.97 4.84
C GLY A 92 -12.24 8.03 5.90
N ASP A 93 -12.11 6.73 5.63
CA ASP A 93 -11.39 5.83 6.51
C ASP A 93 -9.90 6.13 6.49
N VAL A 94 -9.23 5.98 7.62
CA VAL A 94 -7.78 6.12 7.74
C VAL A 94 -7.16 4.80 8.15
N ILE A 95 -6.46 4.15 7.24
CA ILE A 95 -5.74 2.89 7.49
C ILE A 95 -4.54 3.18 8.37
N ILE A 96 -4.45 2.52 9.52
CA ILE A 96 -3.40 2.72 10.53
C ILE A 96 -2.53 1.48 10.76
N LYS A 97 -3.04 0.26 10.49
CA LYS A 97 -2.28 -0.99 10.60
C LYS A 97 -2.67 -1.98 9.49
N VAL A 98 -1.71 -2.83 9.14
CA VAL A 98 -1.91 -4.06 8.37
C VAL A 98 -1.35 -5.19 9.20
N ASN A 99 -2.20 -6.10 9.66
CA ASN A 99 -1.90 -7.04 10.72
C ASN A 99 -1.28 -6.29 11.93
N ASP A 100 -0.11 -6.69 12.42
CA ASP A 100 0.59 -6.05 13.53
C ASP A 100 1.45 -4.82 13.10
N ASP A 101 1.63 -4.62 11.79
CA ASP A 101 2.50 -3.59 11.25
C ASP A 101 1.79 -2.23 11.16
N LYS A 102 2.36 -1.20 11.80
CA LYS A 102 1.83 0.17 11.76
C LYS A 102 2.07 0.82 10.40
N VAL A 103 1.02 1.30 9.75
CA VAL A 103 1.10 2.02 8.47
C VAL A 103 1.45 3.48 8.70
N THR A 104 2.66 3.88 8.36
CA THR A 104 3.14 5.25 8.57
C THR A 104 2.93 6.17 7.35
N ASN A 105 3.03 5.61 6.14
CA ASN A 105 2.88 6.33 4.88
C ASN A 105 2.56 5.38 3.73
N MET A 106 2.28 5.97 2.53
CA MET A 106 1.92 5.23 1.32
C MET A 106 2.99 4.22 0.86
N ALA A 107 4.25 4.60 0.91
CA ALA A 107 5.33 3.72 0.47
C ALA A 107 5.42 2.48 1.37
N TYR A 108 5.22 2.68 2.67
CA TYR A 108 5.23 1.58 3.63
C TYR A 108 3.99 0.68 3.50
N LEU A 109 2.80 1.24 3.25
CA LEU A 109 1.61 0.43 2.94
C LEU A 109 1.85 -0.48 1.73
N LYS A 110 2.38 0.07 0.63
CA LYS A 110 2.74 -0.74 -0.56
C LYS A 110 3.76 -1.83 -0.23
N TYR A 111 4.78 -1.50 0.54
CA TYR A 111 5.77 -2.47 0.98
C TYR A 111 5.13 -3.61 1.79
N LEU A 112 4.20 -3.30 2.69
CA LEU A 112 3.49 -4.31 3.47
C LEU A 112 2.63 -5.21 2.56
N LEU A 113 1.86 -4.62 1.64
CA LEU A 113 1.03 -5.38 0.70
C LEU A 113 1.85 -6.33 -0.18
N TYR A 114 3.04 -5.91 -0.62
CA TYR A 114 3.91 -6.74 -1.46
C TYR A 114 4.57 -7.92 -0.73
N LYS A 115 4.41 -8.03 0.59
CA LYS A 115 4.77 -9.25 1.34
C LYS A 115 3.79 -10.40 1.10
N TYR A 116 2.58 -10.11 0.61
CA TYR A 116 1.48 -11.04 0.40
C TYR A 116 1.26 -11.31 -1.09
N LYS A 117 0.47 -12.34 -1.37
CA LYS A 117 0.05 -12.71 -2.73
C LYS A 117 -1.41 -12.34 -2.97
N VAL A 118 -1.79 -12.30 -4.25
CA VAL A 118 -3.20 -12.23 -4.64
C VAL A 118 -3.93 -13.45 -4.06
N GLY A 119 -5.08 -13.22 -3.41
CA GLY A 119 -5.85 -14.24 -2.69
C GLY A 119 -5.55 -14.34 -1.19
N ASP A 120 -4.44 -13.78 -0.70
CA ASP A 120 -4.15 -13.75 0.73
C ASP A 120 -5.15 -12.84 1.45
N THR A 121 -5.49 -13.22 2.68
CA THR A 121 -6.33 -12.41 3.56
C THR A 121 -5.49 -11.78 4.66
N ILE A 122 -5.57 -10.47 4.76
CA ILE A 122 -4.89 -9.64 5.77
C ILE A 122 -5.92 -8.99 6.69
N GLU A 123 -5.53 -8.73 7.92
CA GLU A 123 -6.30 -7.90 8.84
C GLU A 123 -5.89 -6.44 8.68
N MET A 124 -6.88 -5.56 8.57
CA MET A 124 -6.64 -4.14 8.39
C MET A 124 -7.35 -3.36 9.48
N THR A 125 -6.57 -2.58 10.25
CA THR A 125 -7.12 -1.66 11.25
C THR A 125 -7.18 -0.26 10.66
N TYR A 126 -8.32 0.38 10.84
CA TYR A 126 -8.59 1.72 10.33
C TYR A 126 -9.43 2.54 11.30
N ILE A 127 -9.38 3.85 11.15
CA ILE A 127 -10.20 4.81 11.90
C ILE A 127 -11.31 5.30 10.98
N ARG A 128 -12.56 5.20 11.45
CA ARG A 128 -13.75 5.79 10.81
C ARG A 128 -14.38 6.79 11.77
N GLY A 129 -14.33 8.08 11.41
CA GLY A 129 -14.66 9.16 12.34
C GLY A 129 -13.71 9.16 13.54
N THR A 130 -14.22 8.83 14.72
CA THR A 130 -13.42 8.73 15.97
C THR A 130 -13.20 7.30 16.44
N LYS A 131 -13.70 6.29 15.70
CA LYS A 131 -13.66 4.88 16.11
C LYS A 131 -12.59 4.10 15.38
N GLU A 132 -11.78 3.36 16.13
CA GLU A 132 -10.88 2.35 15.58
C GLU A 132 -11.69 1.08 15.29
N MET A 133 -11.52 0.54 14.09
CA MET A 133 -12.23 -0.63 13.59
C MET A 133 -11.24 -1.54 12.87
N THR A 134 -11.58 -2.83 12.81
CA THR A 134 -10.77 -3.85 12.13
C THR A 134 -11.63 -4.61 11.14
N THR A 135 -11.08 -4.91 9.97
CA THR A 135 -11.73 -5.75 8.96
C THR A 135 -10.71 -6.70 8.32
N LYS A 136 -11.21 -7.79 7.75
CA LYS A 136 -10.40 -8.73 6.95
C LYS A 136 -10.54 -8.36 5.48
N VAL A 137 -9.41 -8.23 4.81
CA VAL A 137 -9.32 -7.87 3.39
C VAL A 137 -8.65 -8.99 2.63
N THR A 138 -9.36 -9.59 1.68
CA THR A 138 -8.76 -10.55 0.73
C THR A 138 -8.20 -9.77 -0.46
N LEU A 139 -6.90 -9.85 -0.65
CA LEU A 139 -6.19 -9.11 -1.69
C LEU A 139 -6.56 -9.64 -3.08
N THR A 140 -6.80 -8.73 -4.02
CA THR A 140 -7.14 -9.07 -5.41
C THR A 140 -6.09 -8.51 -6.35
N GLU A 141 -6.06 -9.02 -7.59
CA GLU A 141 -5.45 -8.30 -8.70
C GLU A 141 -6.21 -7.01 -9.01
N ASN A 142 -5.68 -6.20 -9.92
CA ASN A 142 -6.42 -5.05 -10.45
C ASN A 142 -7.87 -5.44 -10.74
N ALA A 143 -8.80 -4.67 -10.23
CA ALA A 143 -10.10 -4.54 -10.86
C ALA A 143 -9.84 -3.81 -12.19
N GLU A 144 -9.95 -4.50 -13.30
CA GLU A 144 -10.00 -3.88 -14.63
C GLU A 144 -11.16 -2.90 -14.73
#